data_a1265cc9c4dfce01a7c495016700e4d2
#
_entry.id   a1265cc9c4dfce01a7c495016700e4d2
#
_cell.length_a   1.000
_cell.length_b   1.000
_cell.length_c   1.000
_cell.angle_alpha   90.00
_cell.angle_beta   90.00
_cell.angle_gamma   90.00
#
_symmetry.space_group_name_H-M   'P 1'
#
loop_
_entity.id
_entity.type
_entity.pdbx_description
1 polymer ?
#
loop_
_entity_poly.entity_id
_entity_poly.type
_entity_poly.pdbx_seq_one_letter_code
_entity_poly.pdbx_strand_id
1 'polypeptide(L)'
;AHQYDLACLSLAFTVFWAYISFSQYFLIYSANIPEETFWYVIREIDPNTGEQSGWFWVSMGLIFGHFFFPFLYLLFYQNKINGPRLIFIVSWILVFHLLDLYWNIIPGREIRPGEFVSNYEARSVFGTHLIWGLFSLIGIGCLCVWSVLKSFTSKAAEIIPIRDPRILDSLHHHE
;
A
#
# COMPACT_ATOMS: atom_id res chain seq x y z
N ALA A 1 -5.08 25.71 -1.97
CA ALA A 1 -3.82 25.44 -2.64
C ALA A 1 -3.20 24.14 -2.13
N HIS A 2 -2.65 24.04 -0.91
CA HIS A 2 -1.91 22.88 -0.40
C HIS A 2 -2.69 21.56 -0.42
N GLN A 3 -4.01 21.54 -0.20
CA GLN A 3 -4.82 20.32 -0.29
C GLN A 3 -4.88 19.77 -1.71
N TYR A 4 -4.99 20.65 -2.68
CA TYR A 4 -5.00 20.26 -4.09
C TYR A 4 -3.66 19.68 -4.53
N ASP A 5 -2.55 20.30 -4.14
CA ASP A 5 -1.19 19.83 -4.44
C ASP A 5 -0.95 18.45 -3.83
N LEU A 6 -1.38 18.25 -2.59
CA LEU A 6 -1.28 16.96 -1.91
C LEU A 6 -2.11 15.88 -2.62
N ALA A 7 -3.30 16.23 -3.10
CA ALA A 7 -4.15 15.32 -3.89
C ALA A 7 -3.50 14.96 -5.24
N CYS A 8 -2.87 15.94 -5.92
CA CYS A 8 -2.13 15.69 -7.16
C CYS A 8 -0.91 14.78 -6.92
N LEU A 9 -0.20 15.00 -5.81
CA LEU A 9 0.91 14.14 -5.40
C LEU A 9 0.42 12.70 -5.13
N SER A 10 -0.71 12.54 -4.43
CA SER A 10 -1.31 11.23 -4.18
C SER A 10 -1.70 10.52 -5.49
N LEU A 11 -2.25 11.26 -6.46
CA LEU A 11 -2.54 10.72 -7.79
C LEU A 11 -1.26 10.26 -8.51
N ALA A 12 -0.21 11.08 -8.46
CA ALA A 12 1.08 10.74 -9.08
C ALA A 12 1.67 9.46 -8.48
N PHE A 13 1.64 9.30 -7.16
CA PHE A 13 2.11 8.08 -6.49
C PHE A 13 1.24 6.85 -6.79
N THR A 14 -0.07 7.02 -6.95
CA THR A 14 -0.97 5.93 -7.36
C THR A 14 -0.60 5.41 -8.76
N VAL A 15 -0.35 6.32 -9.70
CA VAL A 15 0.10 5.96 -11.06
C VAL A 15 1.50 5.34 -11.03
N PHE A 16 2.39 5.88 -10.22
CA PHE A 16 3.75 5.36 -10.07
C PHE A 16 3.78 3.94 -9.50
N TRP A 17 2.95 3.65 -8.50
CA TRP A 17 2.77 2.30 -7.98
C TRP A 17 2.29 1.33 -9.07
N ALA A 18 1.29 1.72 -9.84
CA ALA A 18 0.78 0.88 -10.94
C ALA A 18 1.84 0.62 -12.01
N TYR A 19 2.63 1.64 -12.35
CA TYR A 19 3.73 1.52 -13.29
C TYR A 19 4.79 0.51 -12.80
N ILE A 20 5.23 0.61 -11.55
CA ILE A 20 6.21 -0.30 -10.98
C ILE A 20 5.67 -1.72 -10.93
N SER A 21 4.45 -1.92 -10.41
CA SER A 21 3.82 -3.24 -10.26
C SER A 21 3.61 -3.92 -11.61
N PHE A 22 3.13 -3.17 -12.60
CA PHE A 22 2.96 -3.70 -13.95
C PHE A 22 4.29 -4.01 -14.64
N SER A 23 5.28 -3.12 -14.51
CA SER A 23 6.60 -3.33 -15.10
C SER A 23 7.27 -4.58 -14.52
N GLN A 24 7.17 -4.78 -13.22
CA GLN A 24 7.72 -5.95 -12.53
C GLN A 24 7.06 -7.24 -13.02
N TYR A 25 5.73 -7.27 -13.07
CA TYR A 25 4.97 -8.38 -13.62
C TYR A 25 5.38 -8.68 -15.06
N PHE A 26 5.39 -7.66 -15.91
CA PHE A 26 5.72 -7.81 -17.34
C PHE A 26 7.15 -8.32 -17.56
N LEU A 27 8.13 -7.79 -16.84
CA LEU A 27 9.53 -8.21 -16.97
C LEU A 27 9.73 -9.66 -16.54
N ILE A 28 9.14 -10.07 -15.42
CA ILE A 28 9.27 -11.43 -14.89
C ILE A 28 8.62 -12.45 -15.84
N TYR A 29 7.42 -12.18 -16.36
CA TYR A 29 6.78 -13.05 -17.31
C TYR A 29 7.49 -13.07 -18.68
N SER A 30 8.04 -11.94 -19.14
CA SER A 30 8.79 -11.88 -20.40
C SER A 30 10.14 -12.60 -20.31
N ALA A 31 10.82 -12.52 -19.17
CA ALA A 31 12.08 -13.22 -18.93
C ALA A 31 11.88 -14.74 -18.79
N ASN A 32 10.71 -15.16 -18.32
CA ASN A 32 10.31 -16.57 -18.14
C ASN A 32 11.35 -17.41 -17.36
N ILE A 33 11.96 -16.81 -16.33
CA ILE A 33 12.88 -17.50 -15.43
C ILE A 33 12.07 -18.26 -14.37
N PRO A 34 12.17 -19.60 -14.26
CA PRO A 34 11.30 -20.39 -13.39
C PRO A 34 11.33 -19.97 -11.91
N GLU A 35 12.49 -19.55 -11.41
CA GLU A 35 12.65 -19.10 -10.02
C GLU A 35 11.88 -17.81 -9.72
N GLU A 36 11.75 -16.93 -10.71
CA GLU A 36 11.07 -15.63 -10.55
C GLU A 36 9.57 -15.73 -10.89
N THR A 37 9.21 -16.44 -11.96
CA THR A 37 7.80 -16.64 -12.34
C THR A 37 7.02 -17.38 -11.28
N PHE A 38 7.68 -18.28 -10.55
CA PHE A 38 7.12 -19.01 -9.44
C PHE A 38 6.49 -18.09 -8.37
N TRP A 39 7.07 -16.89 -8.12
CA TRP A 39 6.55 -15.93 -7.17
C TRP A 39 5.12 -15.45 -7.51
N TYR A 40 4.81 -15.28 -8.79
CA TYR A 40 3.46 -14.94 -9.24
C TYR A 40 2.55 -16.16 -9.33
N VAL A 41 3.06 -17.28 -9.81
CA VAL A 41 2.29 -18.51 -10.00
C VAL A 41 1.61 -18.96 -8.71
N ILE A 42 2.30 -18.92 -7.57
CA ILE A 42 1.73 -19.27 -6.27
C ILE A 42 0.61 -18.35 -5.79
N ARG A 43 0.54 -17.15 -6.34
CA ARG A 43 -0.52 -16.17 -6.06
C ARG A 43 -1.70 -16.31 -7.00
N GLU A 44 -1.51 -16.92 -8.13
CA GLU A 44 -2.54 -17.11 -9.16
C GLU A 44 -3.20 -18.48 -9.05
N ILE A 45 -2.40 -19.52 -8.92
CA ILE A 45 -2.85 -20.92 -8.99
C ILE A 45 -2.33 -21.67 -7.76
N ASP A 46 -3.21 -22.46 -7.14
CA ASP A 46 -2.78 -23.42 -6.13
C ASP A 46 -2.11 -24.62 -6.84
N PRO A 47 -0.82 -24.86 -6.60
CA PRO A 47 -0.08 -25.91 -7.29
C PRO A 47 -0.58 -27.33 -6.96
N ASN A 48 -1.30 -27.52 -5.86
CA ASN A 48 -1.81 -28.83 -5.47
C ASN A 48 -3.16 -29.17 -6.10
N THR A 49 -4.05 -28.17 -6.23
CA THR A 49 -5.40 -28.37 -6.77
C THR A 49 -5.52 -27.96 -8.24
N GLY A 50 -4.61 -27.13 -8.75
CA GLY A 50 -4.71 -26.51 -10.07
C GLY A 50 -5.82 -25.47 -10.19
N GLU A 51 -6.50 -25.15 -9.09
CA GLU A 51 -7.54 -24.13 -9.03
C GLU A 51 -6.96 -22.74 -8.73
N GLN A 52 -7.79 -21.71 -8.90
CA GLN A 52 -7.39 -20.35 -8.57
C GLN A 52 -7.13 -20.22 -7.08
N SER A 53 -5.96 -19.71 -6.72
CA SER A 53 -5.61 -19.41 -5.34
C SER A 53 -6.50 -18.29 -4.76
N GLY A 54 -6.76 -18.34 -3.45
CA GLY A 54 -7.40 -17.23 -2.75
C GLY A 54 -6.64 -15.90 -2.93
N TRP A 55 -5.34 -15.94 -3.16
CA TRP A 55 -4.49 -14.78 -3.43
C TRP A 55 -4.76 -14.12 -4.77
N PHE A 56 -5.30 -14.86 -5.74
CA PHE A 56 -5.78 -14.28 -7.00
C PHE A 56 -6.84 -13.20 -6.77
N TRP A 57 -7.78 -13.45 -5.89
CA TRP A 57 -8.82 -12.45 -5.55
C TRP A 57 -8.27 -11.23 -4.83
N VAL A 58 -7.22 -11.42 -4.01
CA VAL A 58 -6.50 -10.29 -3.40
C VAL A 58 -5.79 -9.47 -4.47
N SER A 59 -5.15 -10.11 -5.46
CA SER A 59 -4.52 -9.44 -6.60
C SER A 59 -5.53 -8.62 -7.41
N MET A 60 -6.70 -9.19 -7.69
CA MET A 60 -7.80 -8.46 -8.36
C MET A 60 -8.27 -7.27 -7.51
N GLY A 61 -8.43 -7.48 -6.19
CA GLY A 61 -8.76 -6.41 -5.24
C GLY A 61 -7.74 -5.27 -5.25
N LEU A 62 -6.45 -5.58 -5.36
CA LEU A 62 -5.39 -4.57 -5.45
C LEU A 62 -5.45 -3.80 -6.78
N ILE A 63 -5.63 -4.48 -7.90
CA ILE A 63 -5.74 -3.80 -9.20
C ILE A 63 -6.92 -2.81 -9.20
N PHE A 64 -8.09 -3.24 -8.78
CA PHE A 64 -9.28 -2.39 -8.82
C PHE A 64 -9.34 -1.41 -7.65
N GLY A 65 -9.02 -1.82 -6.44
CA GLY A 65 -9.15 -1.02 -5.22
C GLY A 65 -7.97 -0.10 -4.95
N HIS A 66 -6.74 -0.53 -5.23
CA HIS A 66 -5.54 0.30 -4.98
C HIS A 66 -5.21 1.22 -6.15
N PHE A 67 -5.52 0.81 -7.39
CA PHE A 67 -5.22 1.62 -8.57
C PHE A 67 -6.47 2.24 -9.20
N PHE A 68 -7.35 1.45 -9.80
CA PHE A 68 -8.45 2.00 -10.61
C PHE A 68 -9.37 2.92 -9.84
N PHE A 69 -9.80 2.54 -8.65
CA PHE A 69 -10.72 3.35 -7.86
C PHE A 69 -10.09 4.68 -7.42
N PRO A 70 -8.92 4.73 -6.76
CA PRO A 70 -8.29 6.00 -6.38
C PRO A 70 -7.92 6.85 -7.60
N PHE A 71 -7.44 6.24 -8.68
CA PHE A 71 -7.12 6.94 -9.91
C PHE A 71 -8.32 7.69 -10.47
N LEU A 72 -9.42 6.99 -10.70
CA LEU A 72 -10.65 7.59 -11.22
C LEU A 72 -11.23 8.63 -10.25
N TYR A 73 -11.20 8.35 -8.95
CA TYR A 73 -11.71 9.26 -7.93
C TYR A 73 -10.90 10.57 -7.87
N LEU A 74 -9.57 10.48 -7.91
CA LEU A 74 -8.67 11.64 -7.88
C LEU A 74 -8.58 12.37 -9.24
N LEU A 75 -9.10 11.81 -10.32
CA LEU A 75 -9.15 12.50 -11.60
C LEU A 75 -10.09 13.72 -11.55
N PHE A 76 -11.15 13.63 -10.76
CA PHE A 76 -12.14 14.71 -10.63
C PHE A 76 -11.63 15.83 -9.71
N TYR A 77 -11.60 17.05 -10.23
CA TYR A 77 -11.17 18.26 -9.51
C TYR A 77 -11.93 18.46 -8.17
N GLN A 78 -13.24 18.26 -8.18
CA GLN A 78 -14.10 18.47 -7.00
C GLN A 78 -13.71 17.59 -5.80
N ASN A 79 -13.13 16.41 -6.05
CA ASN A 79 -12.70 15.50 -4.99
C ASN A 79 -11.37 15.92 -4.37
N LYS A 80 -10.53 16.66 -5.14
CA LYS A 80 -9.22 17.14 -4.70
C LYS A 80 -9.31 18.34 -3.77
N ILE A 81 -10.30 19.22 -3.96
CA ILE A 81 -10.45 20.44 -3.17
C ILE A 81 -11.30 20.24 -1.91
N ASN A 82 -12.06 19.16 -1.82
CA ASN A 82 -12.93 18.87 -0.69
C ASN A 82 -12.18 18.06 0.38
N GLY A 83 -11.88 18.68 1.53
CA GLY A 83 -11.11 18.07 2.61
C GLY A 83 -11.61 16.70 3.09
N PRO A 84 -12.89 16.52 3.44
CA PRO A 84 -13.44 15.22 3.83
C PRO A 84 -13.30 14.14 2.75
N ARG A 85 -13.48 14.48 1.48
CA ARG A 85 -13.31 13.56 0.35
C ARG A 85 -11.85 13.17 0.17
N LEU A 86 -10.95 14.11 0.37
CA LEU A 86 -9.50 13.86 0.30
C LEU A 86 -9.06 12.93 1.43
N ILE A 87 -9.51 13.17 2.67
CA ILE A 87 -9.21 12.30 3.81
C ILE A 87 -9.72 10.87 3.54
N PHE A 88 -10.94 10.73 3.01
CA PHE A 88 -11.49 9.43 2.66
C PHE A 88 -10.59 8.67 1.69
N ILE A 89 -10.23 9.30 0.56
CA ILE A 89 -9.44 8.60 -0.47
C ILE A 89 -8.01 8.31 -0.02
N VAL A 90 -7.37 9.20 0.75
CA VAL A 90 -6.04 8.96 1.30
C VAL A 90 -6.06 7.81 2.32
N SER A 91 -7.07 7.76 3.18
CA SER A 91 -7.26 6.63 4.11
C SER A 91 -7.51 5.32 3.36
N TRP A 92 -8.28 5.36 2.27
CA TRP A 92 -8.53 4.23 1.39
C TRP A 92 -7.23 3.71 0.77
N ILE A 93 -6.43 4.59 0.17
CA ILE A 93 -5.11 4.24 -0.40
C ILE A 93 -4.22 3.61 0.67
N LEU A 94 -4.20 4.16 1.88
CA LEU A 94 -3.40 3.62 2.99
C LEU A 94 -3.81 2.18 3.36
N VAL A 95 -5.12 1.92 3.46
CA VAL A 95 -5.63 0.57 3.75
C VAL A 95 -5.24 -0.42 2.65
N PHE A 96 -5.39 -0.02 1.38
CA PHE A 96 -4.99 -0.86 0.26
C PHE A 96 -3.48 -1.03 0.15
N HIS A 97 -2.70 -0.04 0.57
CA HIS A 97 -1.24 -0.17 0.65
C HIS A 97 -0.81 -1.20 1.71
N LEU A 98 -1.49 -1.24 2.85
CA LEU A 98 -1.27 -2.29 3.85
C LEU A 98 -1.65 -3.68 3.31
N LEU A 99 -2.72 -3.79 2.52
CA LEU A 99 -3.11 -5.01 1.84
C LEU A 99 -2.06 -5.43 0.79
N ASP A 100 -1.49 -4.47 0.07
CA ASP A 100 -0.40 -4.69 -0.88
C ASP A 100 0.85 -5.25 -0.20
N LEU A 101 1.26 -4.66 0.93
CA LEU A 101 2.35 -5.19 1.74
C LEU A 101 2.06 -6.61 2.24
N TYR A 102 0.84 -6.86 2.68
CA TYR A 102 0.40 -8.18 3.09
C TYR A 102 0.51 -9.20 1.94
N TRP A 103 0.01 -8.84 0.75
CA TRP A 103 0.08 -9.65 -0.45
C TRP A 103 1.53 -9.91 -0.91
N ASN A 104 2.43 -8.94 -0.73
CA ASN A 104 3.84 -9.10 -1.09
C ASN A 104 4.59 -10.05 -0.14
N ILE A 105 4.27 -10.04 1.16
CA ILE A 105 5.08 -10.72 2.19
C ILE A 105 4.54 -12.11 2.53
N ILE A 106 3.22 -12.26 2.66
CA ILE A 106 2.63 -13.46 3.27
C ILE A 106 2.59 -14.68 2.35
N PRO A 107 2.26 -14.61 1.04
CA PRO A 107 2.26 -15.77 0.18
C PRO A 107 3.70 -16.25 -0.03
N GLY A 108 4.23 -16.92 0.96
CA GLY A 108 5.53 -17.55 0.94
C GLY A 108 5.41 -19.06 1.00
N ARG A 109 6.49 -19.74 0.64
CA ARG A 109 6.60 -21.18 0.75
C ARG A 109 6.66 -21.58 2.22
N GLU A 110 5.70 -22.37 2.67
CA GLU A 110 5.78 -23.01 3.98
C GLU A 110 6.60 -24.29 3.85
N ILE A 111 7.84 -24.27 4.35
CA ILE A 111 8.68 -25.45 4.42
C ILE A 111 8.41 -26.12 5.76
N ARG A 112 7.71 -27.25 5.76
CA ARG A 112 7.56 -28.06 6.97
C ARG A 112 8.81 -28.88 7.20
N PRO A 113 9.36 -28.92 8.43
CA PRO A 113 10.53 -29.74 8.75
C PRO A 113 10.22 -31.23 8.48
N GLY A 114 10.98 -31.85 7.57
CA GLY A 114 10.85 -33.26 7.23
C GLY A 114 10.04 -33.59 5.99
N GLU A 115 9.43 -32.63 5.30
CA GLU A 115 8.76 -32.84 4.02
C GLU A 115 9.71 -32.52 2.85
N PHE A 116 9.71 -33.45 1.88
CA PHE A 116 10.40 -33.20 0.59
C PHE A 116 9.72 -32.04 -0.14
N VAL A 117 10.54 -31.29 -0.87
CA VAL A 117 10.24 -30.03 -1.60
C VAL A 117 9.07 -30.13 -2.60
N SER A 118 8.44 -31.29 -2.77
CA SER A 118 7.39 -31.56 -3.75
C SER A 118 5.97 -31.12 -3.32
N ASN A 119 5.71 -31.01 -2.02
CA ASN A 119 4.39 -30.62 -1.54
C ASN A 119 4.41 -29.13 -1.18
N TYR A 120 3.95 -28.34 -2.09
CA TYR A 120 3.88 -26.90 -1.99
C TYR A 120 2.48 -26.47 -1.55
N GLU A 121 2.34 -26.00 -0.32
CA GLU A 121 1.14 -25.32 0.13
C GLU A 121 1.40 -23.82 0.21
N ALA A 122 0.72 -23.04 -0.62
CA ALA A 122 0.68 -21.60 -0.44
C ALA A 122 -0.04 -21.28 0.88
N ARG A 123 0.52 -20.41 1.71
CA ARG A 123 -0.16 -19.96 2.92
C ARG A 123 -1.54 -19.42 2.57
N SER A 124 -2.56 -19.85 3.32
CA SER A 124 -3.92 -19.35 3.16
C SER A 124 -3.97 -17.82 3.36
N VAL A 125 -4.88 -17.16 2.67
CA VAL A 125 -5.11 -15.70 2.82
C VAL A 125 -5.48 -15.36 4.27
N PHE A 126 -6.29 -16.20 4.91
CA PHE A 126 -6.72 -16.04 6.29
C PHE A 126 -6.09 -17.13 7.18
N GLY A 127 -5.19 -16.72 8.06
CA GLY A 127 -4.52 -17.62 8.98
C GLY A 127 -4.04 -16.92 10.25
N THR A 128 -3.39 -17.65 11.14
CA THR A 128 -2.83 -17.11 12.40
C THR A 128 -1.82 -15.97 12.16
N HIS A 129 -1.12 -15.99 11.02
CA HIS A 129 -0.19 -14.94 10.62
C HIS A 129 -0.87 -13.57 10.41
N LEU A 130 -2.15 -13.54 9.97
CA LEU A 130 -2.92 -12.31 9.87
C LEU A 130 -3.15 -11.68 11.24
N ILE A 131 -3.48 -12.48 12.24
CA ILE A 131 -3.68 -12.01 13.61
C ILE A 131 -2.39 -11.43 14.17
N TRP A 132 -1.27 -12.14 14.03
CA TRP A 132 0.04 -11.66 14.48
C TRP A 132 0.49 -10.42 13.71
N GLY A 133 0.23 -10.36 12.40
CA GLY A 133 0.50 -9.19 11.57
C GLY A 133 -0.29 -7.95 12.02
N LEU A 134 -1.56 -8.10 12.34
CA LEU A 134 -2.39 -7.01 12.86
C LEU A 134 -1.91 -6.54 14.24
N PHE A 135 -1.56 -7.44 15.17
CA PHE A 135 -0.99 -7.05 16.46
C PHE A 135 0.33 -6.30 16.30
N SER A 136 1.21 -6.76 15.42
CA SER A 136 2.47 -6.09 15.11
C SER A 136 2.25 -4.70 14.51
N LEU A 137 1.33 -4.57 13.56
CA LEU A 137 0.97 -3.30 12.92
C LEU A 137 0.43 -2.29 13.94
N ILE A 138 -0.50 -2.73 14.80
CA ILE A 138 -1.07 -1.89 15.86
C ILE A 138 0.01 -1.50 16.87
N GLY A 139 0.84 -2.44 17.32
CA GLY A 139 1.90 -2.19 18.29
C GLY A 139 2.92 -1.16 17.78
N ILE A 140 3.46 -1.37 16.59
CA ILE A 140 4.42 -0.45 15.97
C ILE A 140 3.75 0.88 15.63
N GLY A 141 2.52 0.86 15.09
CA GLY A 141 1.75 2.05 14.78
C GLY A 141 1.48 2.92 16.01
N CYS A 142 1.08 2.32 17.13
CA CYS A 142 0.90 3.05 18.40
C CYS A 142 2.20 3.65 18.90
N LEU A 143 3.33 2.95 18.81
CA LEU A 143 4.64 3.48 19.17
C LEU A 143 5.05 4.67 18.30
N CYS A 144 4.81 4.60 17.00
CA CYS A 144 5.07 5.70 16.08
C CYS A 144 4.21 6.93 16.43
N VAL A 145 2.91 6.74 16.58
CA VAL A 145 1.99 7.82 16.97
C VAL A 145 2.38 8.42 18.31
N TRP A 146 2.68 7.60 19.31
CA TRP A 146 3.15 8.08 20.62
C TRP A 146 4.45 8.90 20.52
N SER A 147 5.42 8.44 19.72
CA SER A 147 6.69 9.14 19.50
C SER A 147 6.46 10.52 18.86
N VAL A 148 5.59 10.59 17.84
CA VAL A 148 5.23 11.85 17.18
C VAL A 148 4.53 12.79 18.17
N LEU A 149 3.49 12.33 18.87
CA LEU A 149 2.78 13.14 19.85
C LEU A 149 3.71 13.64 20.95
N LYS A 150 4.60 12.80 21.46
CA LYS A 150 5.61 13.19 22.46
C LYS A 150 6.55 14.26 21.91
N SER A 151 6.96 14.18 20.65
CA SER A 151 7.80 15.19 20.00
C SER A 151 7.10 16.55 19.92
N PHE A 152 5.81 16.58 19.61
CA PHE A 152 5.02 17.80 19.58
C PHE A 152 4.79 18.40 20.97
N THR A 153 4.59 17.55 21.99
CA THR A 153 4.33 18.03 23.37
C THR A 153 5.60 18.41 24.13
N SER A 154 6.74 17.77 23.83
CA SER A 154 8.00 18.02 24.57
C SER A 154 8.79 19.22 24.07
N LYS A 155 8.59 19.61 22.81
CA LYS A 155 9.14 20.85 22.25
C LYS A 155 7.99 21.83 22.11
N ALA A 156 8.02 22.93 22.84
CA ALA A 156 7.20 24.10 22.58
C ALA A 156 7.67 24.76 21.26
N ALA A 157 7.72 23.96 20.19
CA ALA A 157 8.01 24.43 18.86
C ALA A 157 6.77 25.17 18.39
N GLU A 158 6.90 26.45 18.16
CA GLU A 158 5.87 27.23 17.47
C GLU A 158 5.52 26.50 16.17
N ILE A 159 4.25 26.11 16.05
CA ILE A 159 3.73 25.34 14.89
C ILE A 159 3.84 26.18 13.61
N ILE A 160 3.91 27.49 13.76
CA ILE A 160 4.09 28.45 12.68
C ILE A 160 5.50 29.01 12.73
N PRO A 161 6.29 28.93 11.65
CA PRO A 161 7.64 29.48 11.62
C PRO A 161 7.61 31.01 11.58
N ILE A 162 7.48 31.66 12.76
CA ILE A 162 7.33 33.13 12.90
C ILE A 162 8.51 33.91 12.30
N ARG A 163 9.66 33.26 12.10
CA ARG A 163 10.87 33.88 11.55
C ARG A 163 11.16 33.52 10.09
N ASP A 164 10.22 32.89 9.39
CA ASP A 164 10.37 32.59 7.96
C ASP A 164 10.05 33.85 7.14
N PRO A 165 11.03 34.44 6.42
CA PRO A 165 10.79 35.62 5.59
C PRO A 165 9.82 35.37 4.43
N ARG A 166 9.58 34.09 4.08
CA ARG A 166 8.68 33.68 2.99
C ARG A 166 7.26 33.33 3.46
N ILE A 167 6.94 33.49 4.73
CA ILE A 167 5.61 33.17 5.26
C ILE A 167 4.51 33.97 4.56
N LEU A 168 4.78 35.22 4.22
CA LEU A 168 3.84 36.08 3.49
C LEU A 168 3.60 35.60 2.07
N ASP A 169 4.61 35.12 1.38
CA ASP A 169 4.49 34.54 0.03
C ASP A 169 3.64 33.28 0.05
N SER A 170 3.81 32.44 1.08
CA SER A 170 2.99 31.24 1.31
C SER A 170 1.53 31.56 1.61
N LEU A 171 1.23 32.65 2.33
CA LEU A 171 -0.12 33.07 2.63
C LEU A 171 -0.82 33.75 1.44
N HIS A 172 -0.05 34.37 0.54
CA HIS A 172 -0.56 35.04 -0.67
C HIS A 172 -0.56 34.15 -1.92
N HIS A 173 -0.16 32.89 -1.79
CA HIS A 173 -0.22 31.93 -2.89
C HIS A 173 -1.67 31.58 -3.20
N HIS A 174 -2.24 32.34 -4.13
CA HIS A 174 -3.55 32.10 -4.74
C HIS A 174 -3.32 31.40 -6.08
N GLU A 175 -3.99 30.27 -6.27
CA GLU A 175 -4.12 29.61 -7.58
C GLU A 175 -5.01 30.42 -8.50
#